data_b24b64fdc956e87ca27be09ad35f9e0d
#
_entry.id   b24b64fdc956e87ca27be09ad35f9e0d
#
_cell.length_a   1.000
_cell.length_b   1.000
_cell.length_c   1.000
_cell.angle_alpha   90.00
_cell.angle_beta   90.00
_cell.angle_gamma   90.00
#
_symmetry.space_group_name_H-M   'P 1'
#
loop_
_entity.id
_entity.type
_entity.pdbx_description
1 polymer ?
#
loop_
_entity_poly.entity_id
_entity_poly.type
_entity_poly.pdbx_seq_one_letter_code
_entity_poly.pdbx_strand_id
1 'polypeptide(L)'
;EKGQKVKQKQQAIGYYATRQEAMTALVQYNENPYDLNFNKTTFSEVYEKWSEEYFPTLSNASSIRTITAAYKYCTPLYDMRIKDVRVEHLEGTIHSANVGSSTKGRMKSLFNLMYKWAMKHELVDKNYAALCDGVKRERPTIVRIPFSEQEITALMEHPEIPFADMVLIGIYSGWRPQELAVLK
;
A
#
# COMPACT_ATOMS: atom_id res chain seq x y z
N GLU A 1 -18.00 7.19 -55.23
CA GLU A 1 -17.33 7.13 -53.87
C GLU A 1 -17.15 5.64 -53.52
N LYS A 2 -15.92 5.15 -53.54
CA LYS A 2 -15.60 3.77 -53.14
C LYS A 2 -15.58 3.73 -51.63
N GLY A 3 -16.58 3.08 -51.01
CA GLY A 3 -16.62 2.85 -49.58
C GLY A 3 -15.38 2.13 -49.07
N GLN A 4 -14.71 2.72 -48.10
CA GLN A 4 -13.63 2.09 -47.38
C GLN A 4 -14.12 0.79 -46.71
N LYS A 5 -13.59 -0.36 -47.08
CA LYS A 5 -13.84 -1.61 -46.38
C LYS A 5 -13.22 -1.55 -45.01
N VAL A 6 -14.05 -1.40 -43.99
CA VAL A 6 -13.64 -1.50 -42.56
C VAL A 6 -13.13 -2.93 -42.35
N LYS A 7 -11.82 -3.09 -42.07
CA LYS A 7 -11.26 -4.38 -41.70
C LYS A 7 -11.81 -4.76 -40.35
N GLN A 8 -12.66 -5.77 -40.25
CA GLN A 8 -13.08 -6.36 -39.00
C GLN A 8 -11.86 -6.97 -38.30
N LYS A 9 -11.55 -6.44 -37.12
CA LYS A 9 -10.49 -6.97 -36.26
C LYS A 9 -11.11 -8.02 -35.35
N GLN A 10 -10.82 -9.29 -35.58
CA GLN A 10 -11.25 -10.38 -34.70
C GLN A 10 -10.36 -10.38 -33.46
N GLN A 11 -10.96 -10.37 -32.28
CA GLN A 11 -10.28 -10.47 -30.99
C GLN A 11 -10.83 -11.69 -30.25
N ALA A 12 -9.95 -12.62 -29.86
CA ALA A 12 -10.36 -13.76 -29.07
C ALA A 12 -10.67 -13.34 -27.62
N ILE A 13 -11.82 -13.71 -27.11
CA ILE A 13 -12.26 -13.45 -25.74
C ILE A 13 -11.57 -14.41 -24.76
N GLY A 14 -11.33 -15.66 -25.18
CA GLY A 14 -10.69 -16.69 -24.37
C GLY A 14 -10.87 -18.08 -24.97
N TYR A 15 -10.33 -19.08 -24.28
CA TYR A 15 -10.50 -20.50 -24.60
C TYR A 15 -11.28 -21.13 -23.44
N TYR A 16 -12.33 -21.88 -23.75
CA TYR A 16 -13.25 -22.45 -22.77
C TYR A 16 -13.37 -23.96 -22.99
N ALA A 17 -13.53 -24.72 -21.92
CA ALA A 17 -13.64 -26.18 -21.98
C ALA A 17 -14.99 -26.62 -22.53
N THR A 18 -16.04 -25.83 -22.32
CA THR A 18 -17.41 -26.15 -22.77
C THR A 18 -18.04 -25.01 -23.57
N ARG A 19 -18.97 -25.37 -24.48
CA ARG A 19 -19.74 -24.36 -25.22
C ARG A 19 -20.57 -23.44 -24.32
N GLN A 20 -21.04 -23.97 -23.18
CA GLN A 20 -21.85 -23.21 -22.25
C GLN A 20 -21.04 -22.12 -21.54
N GLU A 21 -19.81 -22.44 -21.14
CA GLU A 21 -18.87 -21.45 -20.58
C GLU A 21 -18.53 -20.35 -21.59
N ALA A 22 -18.26 -20.75 -22.85
CA ALA A 22 -18.01 -19.79 -23.93
C ALA A 22 -19.20 -18.86 -24.19
N MET A 23 -20.42 -19.35 -24.16
CA MET A 23 -21.64 -18.54 -24.32
C MET A 23 -21.84 -17.58 -23.14
N THR A 24 -21.61 -18.03 -21.91
CA THR A 24 -21.68 -17.18 -20.72
C THR A 24 -20.65 -16.04 -20.78
N ALA A 25 -19.43 -16.38 -21.17
CA ALA A 25 -18.37 -15.39 -21.36
C ALA A 25 -18.66 -14.40 -22.50
N LEU A 26 -19.32 -14.85 -23.57
CA LEU A 26 -19.75 -13.98 -24.67
C LEU A 26 -20.84 -13.01 -24.23
N VAL A 27 -21.80 -13.47 -23.42
CA VAL A 27 -22.85 -12.60 -22.87
C VAL A 27 -22.21 -11.52 -21.96
N GLN A 28 -21.32 -11.92 -21.06
CA GLN A 28 -20.60 -10.98 -20.20
C GLN A 28 -19.76 -9.98 -21.00
N TYR A 29 -19.12 -10.45 -22.08
CA TYR A 29 -18.37 -9.56 -22.98
C TYR A 29 -19.26 -8.54 -23.68
N ASN A 30 -20.44 -8.96 -24.15
CA ASN A 30 -21.39 -8.06 -24.80
C ASN A 30 -22.00 -7.03 -23.84
N GLU A 31 -22.14 -7.38 -22.56
CA GLU A 31 -22.56 -6.45 -21.52
C GLU A 31 -21.48 -5.40 -21.18
N ASN A 32 -20.20 -5.79 -21.26
CA ASN A 32 -19.07 -4.87 -21.04
C ASN A 32 -17.87 -5.18 -21.97
N PRO A 33 -17.91 -4.70 -23.23
CA PRO A 33 -16.88 -5.02 -24.25
C PRO A 33 -15.47 -4.49 -23.92
N TYR A 34 -15.33 -3.57 -22.97
CA TYR A 34 -14.06 -2.98 -22.58
C TYR A 34 -13.30 -3.78 -21.52
N ASP A 35 -13.89 -4.84 -20.97
CA ASP A 35 -13.42 -5.54 -19.77
C ASP A 35 -12.44 -6.73 -20.03
N LEU A 36 -12.00 -6.96 -21.25
CA LEU A 36 -11.14 -8.12 -21.57
C LEU A 36 -9.78 -8.13 -20.85
N ASN A 37 -9.21 -6.96 -20.61
CA ASN A 37 -7.91 -6.85 -19.94
C ASN A 37 -8.08 -6.68 -18.41
N PHE A 38 -9.18 -6.11 -17.95
CA PHE A 38 -9.46 -5.89 -16.53
C PHE A 38 -9.69 -7.18 -15.75
N ASN A 39 -10.25 -8.22 -16.40
CA ASN A 39 -10.49 -9.52 -15.77
C ASN A 39 -9.22 -10.30 -15.39
N LYS A 40 -8.06 -9.91 -15.94
CA LYS A 40 -6.77 -10.58 -15.70
C LYS A 40 -5.83 -9.78 -14.82
N THR A 41 -6.18 -8.53 -14.49
CA THR A 41 -5.29 -7.63 -13.74
C THR A 41 -4.95 -8.21 -12.37
N THR A 42 -3.67 -8.38 -12.11
CA THR A 42 -3.15 -8.92 -10.85
C THR A 42 -3.05 -7.84 -9.77
N PHE A 43 -2.90 -8.27 -8.54
CA PHE A 43 -2.69 -7.36 -7.41
C PHE A 43 -1.40 -6.52 -7.57
N SER A 44 -0.33 -7.12 -8.11
CA SER A 44 0.93 -6.41 -8.41
C SER A 44 0.76 -5.35 -9.48
N GLU A 45 0.06 -5.66 -10.58
CA GLU A 45 -0.22 -4.67 -11.64
C GLU A 45 -1.08 -3.49 -11.14
N VAL A 46 -2.03 -3.76 -10.23
CA VAL A 46 -2.80 -2.70 -9.58
C VAL A 46 -1.89 -1.83 -8.73
N TYR A 47 -0.96 -2.43 -7.97
CA TYR A 47 -0.01 -1.66 -7.16
C TYR A 47 0.88 -0.77 -8.04
N GLU A 48 1.41 -1.29 -9.14
CA GLU A 48 2.26 -0.53 -10.06
C GLU A 48 1.52 0.70 -10.61
N LYS A 49 0.36 0.49 -11.23
CA LYS A 49 -0.44 1.58 -11.79
C LYS A 49 -0.89 2.59 -10.73
N TRP A 50 -1.36 2.09 -9.58
CA TRP A 50 -1.76 2.94 -8.46
C TRP A 50 -0.58 3.76 -7.92
N SER A 51 0.59 3.15 -7.79
CA SER A 51 1.77 3.83 -7.24
C SER A 51 2.31 4.89 -8.19
N GLU A 52 2.27 4.67 -9.51
CA GLU A 52 2.64 5.66 -10.52
C GLU A 52 1.78 6.94 -10.43
N GLU A 53 0.48 6.79 -10.14
CA GLU A 53 -0.42 7.93 -9.98
C GLU A 53 -0.32 8.55 -8.57
N TYR A 54 -0.18 7.74 -7.53
CA TYR A 54 -0.28 8.19 -6.14
C TYR A 54 1.02 8.78 -5.59
N PHE A 55 2.18 8.20 -5.89
CA PHE A 55 3.46 8.64 -5.33
C PHE A 55 3.83 10.08 -5.68
N PRO A 56 3.58 10.59 -6.90
CA PRO A 56 3.82 12.00 -7.22
C PRO A 56 2.97 12.98 -6.40
N THR A 57 1.84 12.53 -5.83
CA THR A 57 0.99 13.37 -4.98
C THR A 57 1.54 13.53 -3.55
N LEU A 58 2.52 12.70 -3.17
CA LEU A 58 3.11 12.70 -1.84
C LEU A 58 4.29 13.68 -1.75
N SER A 59 4.20 14.63 -0.84
CA SER A 59 5.27 15.60 -0.57
C SER A 59 6.46 15.01 0.20
N ASN A 60 6.28 13.84 0.85
CA ASN A 60 7.28 13.27 1.75
C ASN A 60 7.79 11.90 1.27
N ALA A 61 9.07 11.82 0.93
CA ALA A 61 9.75 10.58 0.54
C ALA A 61 9.68 9.46 1.61
N SER A 62 9.53 9.84 2.89
CA SER A 62 9.35 8.86 3.98
C SER A 62 8.03 8.10 3.86
N SER A 63 6.97 8.74 3.37
CA SER A 63 5.68 8.09 3.11
C SER A 63 5.80 7.03 2.03
N ILE A 64 6.49 7.34 0.93
CA ILE A 64 6.76 6.38 -0.16
C ILE A 64 7.52 5.17 0.38
N ARG A 65 8.62 5.40 1.12
CA ARG A 65 9.41 4.31 1.73
C ARG A 65 8.56 3.41 2.62
N THR A 66 7.66 4.00 3.40
CA THR A 66 6.79 3.26 4.32
C THR A 66 5.77 2.39 3.57
N ILE A 67 5.18 2.92 2.49
CA ILE A 67 4.25 2.20 1.63
C ILE A 67 4.97 1.05 0.91
N THR A 68 6.12 1.32 0.30
CA THR A 68 6.93 0.31 -0.39
C THR A 68 7.39 -0.79 0.58
N ALA A 69 7.76 -0.43 1.81
CA ALA A 69 8.11 -1.41 2.84
C ALA A 69 6.93 -2.31 3.22
N ALA A 70 5.71 -1.75 3.34
CA ALA A 70 4.50 -2.53 3.60
C ALA A 70 4.16 -3.47 2.44
N TYR A 71 4.32 -3.01 1.20
CA TYR A 71 4.06 -3.82 0.00
C TYR A 71 4.94 -5.08 -0.07
N LYS A 72 6.20 -5.02 0.36
CA LYS A 72 7.12 -6.17 0.36
C LYS A 72 6.57 -7.40 1.10
N TYR A 73 5.66 -7.22 2.05
CA TYR A 73 5.04 -8.30 2.80
C TYR A 73 3.75 -8.83 2.16
N CYS A 74 3.38 -8.32 0.98
CA CYS A 74 2.17 -8.70 0.27
C CYS A 74 2.43 -9.77 -0.82
N THR A 75 3.58 -10.43 -0.81
CA THR A 75 3.98 -11.45 -1.80
C THR A 75 2.91 -12.53 -2.07
N PRO A 76 2.14 -13.02 -1.08
CA PRO A 76 1.10 -14.03 -1.35
C PRO A 76 -0.02 -13.54 -2.28
N LEU A 77 -0.16 -12.20 -2.44
CA LEU A 77 -1.22 -11.60 -3.25
C LEU A 77 -0.75 -11.22 -4.66
N TYR A 78 0.55 -11.14 -4.93
CA TYR A 78 1.09 -10.52 -6.14
C TYR A 78 0.49 -11.06 -7.43
N ASP A 79 0.43 -12.37 -7.57
CA ASP A 79 -0.04 -13.04 -8.78
C ASP A 79 -1.56 -13.31 -8.77
N MET A 80 -2.23 -12.98 -7.66
CA MET A 80 -3.68 -13.12 -7.57
C MET A 80 -4.37 -12.03 -8.37
N ARG A 81 -5.39 -12.40 -9.13
CA ARG A 81 -6.23 -11.40 -9.80
C ARG A 81 -6.95 -10.56 -8.75
N ILE A 82 -6.94 -9.25 -8.90
CA ILE A 82 -7.54 -8.33 -7.91
C ILE A 82 -9.02 -8.65 -7.64
N LYS A 83 -9.74 -9.13 -8.65
CA LYS A 83 -11.14 -9.57 -8.53
C LYS A 83 -11.34 -10.77 -7.61
N ASP A 84 -10.34 -11.65 -7.50
CA ASP A 84 -10.41 -12.90 -6.73
C ASP A 84 -9.91 -12.71 -5.31
N VAL A 85 -9.23 -11.61 -5.02
CA VAL A 85 -8.77 -11.28 -3.66
C VAL A 85 -9.97 -10.94 -2.78
N ARG A 86 -10.09 -11.63 -1.65
CA ARG A 86 -11.16 -11.46 -0.66
C ARG A 86 -10.58 -11.05 0.69
N VAL A 87 -11.46 -10.72 1.65
CA VAL A 87 -11.07 -10.35 3.02
C VAL A 87 -10.12 -11.37 3.63
N GLU A 88 -10.40 -12.67 3.48
CA GLU A 88 -9.58 -13.76 4.02
C GLU A 88 -8.14 -13.74 3.50
N HIS A 89 -7.94 -13.45 2.22
CA HIS A 89 -6.62 -13.34 1.62
C HIS A 89 -5.84 -12.13 2.17
N LEU A 90 -6.52 -11.00 2.33
CA LEU A 90 -5.93 -9.76 2.87
C LEU A 90 -5.55 -9.94 4.35
N GLU A 91 -6.46 -10.46 5.16
CA GLU A 91 -6.23 -10.73 6.58
C GLU A 91 -5.19 -11.82 6.78
N GLY A 92 -5.25 -12.90 6.00
CA GLY A 92 -4.24 -13.96 6.02
C GLY A 92 -2.84 -13.42 5.73
N THR A 93 -2.72 -12.52 4.77
CA THR A 93 -1.44 -11.86 4.44
C THR A 93 -0.96 -10.94 5.58
N ILE A 94 -1.87 -10.17 6.20
CA ILE A 94 -1.53 -9.32 7.34
C ILE A 94 -1.10 -10.18 8.54
N HIS A 95 -1.81 -11.27 8.83
CA HIS A 95 -1.52 -12.11 9.99
C HIS A 95 -0.22 -12.90 9.82
N SER A 96 0.05 -13.45 8.64
CA SER A 96 1.25 -14.23 8.34
C SER A 96 2.53 -13.38 8.28
N ALA A 97 2.41 -12.07 8.09
CA ALA A 97 3.56 -11.19 8.05
C ALA A 97 4.27 -11.13 9.42
N ASN A 98 5.54 -11.53 9.44
CA ASN A 98 6.37 -11.48 10.66
C ASN A 98 6.89 -10.05 10.91
N VAL A 99 5.97 -9.14 11.24
CA VAL A 99 6.24 -7.71 11.48
C VAL A 99 5.36 -7.18 12.60
N GLY A 100 5.78 -6.08 13.22
CA GLY A 100 5.02 -5.43 14.29
C GLY A 100 3.69 -4.84 13.82
N SER A 101 2.79 -4.62 14.77
CA SER A 101 1.42 -4.13 14.55
C SER A 101 1.36 -2.82 13.75
N SER A 102 2.37 -1.96 13.87
CA SER A 102 2.46 -0.71 13.07
C SER A 102 2.59 -1.01 11.58
N THR A 103 3.46 -1.95 11.18
CA THR A 103 3.62 -2.34 9.77
C THR A 103 2.38 -3.07 9.27
N LYS A 104 1.78 -3.94 10.07
CA LYS A 104 0.49 -4.60 9.75
C LYS A 104 -0.61 -3.57 9.50
N GLY A 105 -0.69 -2.54 10.33
CA GLY A 105 -1.62 -1.41 10.12
C GLY A 105 -1.35 -0.65 8.81
N ARG A 106 -0.07 -0.52 8.42
CA ARG A 106 0.31 0.08 7.13
C ARG A 106 -0.10 -0.78 5.94
N MET A 107 0.02 -2.12 6.05
CA MET A 107 -0.47 -3.04 5.01
C MET A 107 -1.97 -2.87 4.81
N LYS A 108 -2.77 -2.83 5.88
CA LYS A 108 -4.21 -2.57 5.79
C LYS A 108 -4.53 -1.23 5.13
N SER A 109 -3.78 -0.17 5.49
CA SER A 109 -3.94 1.15 4.88
C SER A 109 -3.61 1.14 3.39
N LEU A 110 -2.53 0.45 2.99
CA LEU A 110 -2.16 0.25 1.59
C LEU A 110 -3.27 -0.45 0.82
N PHE A 111 -3.80 -1.56 1.34
CA PHE A 111 -4.92 -2.27 0.71
C PHE A 111 -6.13 -1.36 0.49
N ASN A 112 -6.50 -0.56 1.48
CA ASN A 112 -7.60 0.40 1.34
C ASN A 112 -7.36 1.43 0.23
N LEU A 113 -6.15 1.95 0.10
CA LEU A 113 -5.80 2.90 -0.95
C LEU A 113 -5.86 2.25 -2.34
N MET A 114 -5.29 1.06 -2.49
CA MET A 114 -5.32 0.29 -3.73
C MET A 114 -6.74 -0.07 -4.15
N TYR A 115 -7.58 -0.54 -3.22
CA TYR A 115 -8.97 -0.89 -3.51
C TYR A 115 -9.83 0.33 -3.85
N LYS A 116 -9.60 1.48 -3.22
CA LYS A 116 -10.26 2.73 -3.61
C LYS A 116 -9.91 3.13 -5.05
N TRP A 117 -8.66 3.00 -5.42
CA TRP A 117 -8.20 3.25 -6.77
C TRP A 117 -8.79 2.22 -7.76
N ALA A 118 -8.75 0.94 -7.41
CA ALA A 118 -9.31 -0.12 -8.23
C ALA A 118 -10.82 0.03 -8.45
N MET A 119 -11.58 0.48 -7.44
CA MET A 119 -13.00 0.82 -7.60
C MET A 119 -13.21 2.03 -8.51
N LYS A 120 -12.38 3.07 -8.39
CA LYS A 120 -12.44 4.24 -9.27
C LYS A 120 -12.24 3.87 -10.74
N HIS A 121 -11.42 2.85 -10.99
CA HIS A 121 -11.12 2.33 -12.33
C HIS A 121 -11.97 1.10 -12.71
N GLU A 122 -13.05 0.85 -11.99
CA GLU A 122 -14.02 -0.22 -12.25
C GLU A 122 -13.41 -1.64 -12.30
N LEU A 123 -12.23 -1.84 -11.70
CA LEU A 123 -11.56 -3.14 -11.62
C LEU A 123 -12.23 -4.07 -10.61
N VAL A 124 -12.87 -3.51 -9.58
CA VAL A 124 -13.58 -4.23 -8.52
C VAL A 124 -14.81 -3.44 -8.09
N ASP A 125 -15.87 -4.15 -7.71
CA ASP A 125 -17.15 -3.54 -7.28
C ASP A 125 -17.16 -3.13 -5.81
N LYS A 126 -16.28 -3.75 -4.99
CA LYS A 126 -16.28 -3.60 -3.53
C LYS A 126 -14.87 -3.43 -2.99
N ASN A 127 -14.75 -2.60 -1.94
CA ASN A 127 -13.51 -2.50 -1.18
C ASN A 127 -13.45 -3.55 -0.08
N TYR A 128 -12.87 -4.71 -0.38
CA TYR A 128 -12.68 -5.78 0.60
C TYR A 128 -11.73 -5.38 1.75
N ALA A 129 -10.78 -4.48 1.50
CA ALA A 129 -9.87 -4.02 2.54
C ALA A 129 -10.56 -3.18 3.63
N ALA A 130 -11.67 -2.52 3.30
CA ALA A 130 -12.46 -1.78 4.29
C ALA A 130 -13.21 -2.73 5.25
N LEU A 131 -13.49 -3.96 4.82
CA LEU A 131 -14.17 -4.99 5.61
C LEU A 131 -13.23 -5.77 6.53
N CYS A 132 -11.91 -5.68 6.32
CA CYS A 132 -10.92 -6.34 7.16
C CYS A 132 -10.97 -5.82 8.60
N ASP A 133 -10.70 -6.70 9.54
CA ASP A 133 -10.60 -6.35 10.96
C ASP A 133 -9.49 -5.36 11.26
N GLY A 134 -9.67 -4.59 12.33
CA GLY A 134 -8.65 -3.67 12.83
C GLY A 134 -7.42 -4.41 13.34
N VAL A 135 -6.23 -3.94 12.96
CA VAL A 135 -4.99 -4.46 13.52
C VAL A 135 -4.86 -4.01 14.98
N LYS A 136 -4.88 -4.95 15.92
CA LYS A 136 -4.68 -4.65 17.33
C LYS A 136 -3.27 -4.11 17.55
N ARG A 137 -3.16 -2.98 18.27
CA ARG A 137 -1.86 -2.42 18.63
C ARG A 137 -1.25 -3.28 19.75
N GLU A 138 -0.08 -3.79 19.51
CA GLU A 138 0.75 -4.41 20.54
C GLU A 138 1.38 -3.32 21.42
N ARG A 139 1.63 -3.64 22.69
CA ARG A 139 2.37 -2.74 23.56
C ARG A 139 3.79 -2.58 22.98
N PRO A 140 4.34 -1.34 22.96
CA PRO A 140 5.69 -1.14 22.47
C PRO A 140 6.69 -1.95 23.32
N THR A 141 7.56 -2.71 22.66
CA THR A 141 8.61 -3.52 23.32
C THR A 141 9.64 -2.64 24.02
N ILE A 142 9.81 -1.41 23.53
CA ILE A 142 10.73 -0.42 24.08
C ILE A 142 9.91 0.69 24.71
N VAL A 143 9.98 0.81 26.02
CA VAL A 143 9.43 1.95 26.76
C VAL A 143 10.47 3.06 26.71
N ARG A 144 10.10 4.18 26.09
CA ARG A 144 10.95 5.38 26.09
C ARG A 144 10.85 6.03 27.44
N ILE A 145 12.00 6.17 28.12
CA ILE A 145 12.12 6.83 29.41
C ILE A 145 12.70 8.22 29.13
N PRO A 146 12.10 9.31 29.67
CA PRO A 146 12.71 10.63 29.61
C PRO A 146 14.06 10.65 30.34
N PHE A 147 14.95 11.56 29.96
CA PHE A 147 16.17 11.80 30.70
C PHE A 147 15.86 12.24 32.13
N SER A 148 16.55 11.66 33.12
CA SER A 148 16.50 12.09 34.50
C SER A 148 17.29 13.40 34.68
N GLU A 149 17.02 14.13 35.77
CA GLU A 149 17.77 15.35 36.09
C GLU A 149 19.28 15.07 36.24
N GLN A 150 19.65 13.93 36.81
CA GLN A 150 21.06 13.52 36.93
C GLN A 150 21.74 13.31 35.58
N GLU A 151 21.05 12.68 34.62
CA GLU A 151 21.58 12.48 33.27
C GLU A 151 21.69 13.81 32.52
N ILE A 152 20.75 14.74 32.71
CA ILE A 152 20.81 16.08 32.13
C ILE A 152 21.99 16.86 32.71
N THR A 153 22.20 16.80 34.02
CA THR A 153 23.35 17.44 34.70
C THR A 153 24.66 16.88 34.18
N ALA A 154 24.76 15.55 34.06
CA ALA A 154 25.94 14.89 33.51
C ALA A 154 26.23 15.34 32.06
N LEU A 155 25.21 15.51 31.21
CA LEU A 155 25.39 16.05 29.87
C LEU A 155 25.90 17.50 29.87
N MET A 156 25.50 18.32 30.85
CA MET A 156 25.99 19.69 31.01
C MET A 156 27.44 19.76 31.47
N GLU A 157 27.85 18.83 32.35
CA GLU A 157 29.20 18.77 32.91
C GLU A 157 30.21 18.17 31.93
N HIS A 158 29.73 17.43 30.90
CA HIS A 158 30.56 16.74 29.92
C HIS A 158 30.29 17.22 28.47
N PRO A 159 30.61 18.48 28.14
CA PRO A 159 30.39 19.04 26.81
C PRO A 159 31.23 18.38 25.71
N GLU A 160 32.24 17.60 26.09
CA GLU A 160 33.08 16.80 25.17
C GLU A 160 32.34 15.60 24.57
N ILE A 161 31.19 15.20 25.13
CA ILE A 161 30.36 14.14 24.56
C ILE A 161 29.81 14.59 23.21
N PRO A 162 30.03 13.85 22.13
CA PRO A 162 29.54 14.24 20.83
C PRO A 162 28.02 14.51 20.82
N PHE A 163 27.62 15.68 20.34
CA PHE A 163 26.22 16.12 20.25
C PHE A 163 25.51 16.38 21.60
N ALA A 164 26.24 16.50 22.73
CA ALA A 164 25.64 16.79 24.04
C ALA A 164 24.81 18.10 24.01
N ASP A 165 25.35 19.14 23.39
CA ASP A 165 24.70 20.44 23.16
C ASP A 165 23.40 20.30 22.37
N MET A 166 23.41 19.51 21.31
CA MET A 166 22.25 19.26 20.46
C MET A 166 21.14 18.48 21.23
N VAL A 167 21.54 17.53 22.08
CA VAL A 167 20.62 16.79 22.95
C VAL A 167 20.01 17.72 23.99
N LEU A 168 20.82 18.56 24.65
CA LEU A 168 20.35 19.54 25.63
C LEU A 168 19.37 20.54 24.99
N ILE A 169 19.69 21.10 23.83
CA ILE A 169 18.77 21.98 23.09
C ILE A 169 17.46 21.24 22.80
N GLY A 170 17.51 19.95 22.38
CA GLY A 170 16.33 19.14 22.14
C GLY A 170 15.48 18.93 23.38
N ILE A 171 16.11 18.70 24.55
CA ILE A 171 15.43 18.51 25.85
C ILE A 171 14.70 19.80 26.26
N TYR A 172 15.37 20.95 26.23
CA TYR A 172 14.81 22.21 26.69
C TYR A 172 13.85 22.86 25.72
N SER A 173 14.06 22.70 24.40
CA SER A 173 13.18 23.28 23.39
C SER A 173 11.99 22.40 23.04
N GLY A 174 12.08 21.08 23.28
CA GLY A 174 11.10 20.11 22.81
C GLY A 174 11.08 19.92 21.30
N TRP A 175 12.05 20.46 20.59
CA TRP A 175 12.13 20.36 19.14
C TRP A 175 12.53 18.96 18.68
N ARG A 176 12.02 18.59 17.50
CA ARG A 176 12.41 17.32 16.89
C ARG A 176 13.82 17.42 16.29
N PRO A 177 14.60 16.32 16.25
CA PRO A 177 15.95 16.32 15.68
C PRO A 177 16.03 16.91 14.26
N GLN A 178 14.99 16.73 13.42
CA GLN A 178 14.93 17.31 12.08
C GLN A 178 14.74 18.84 12.10
N GLU A 179 14.05 19.38 13.10
CA GLU A 179 13.85 20.82 13.29
C GLU A 179 15.16 21.46 13.76
N LEU A 180 15.90 20.75 14.64
CA LEU A 180 17.23 21.18 15.09
C LEU A 180 18.25 21.20 13.95
N ALA A 181 18.20 20.20 13.05
CA ALA A 181 19.14 20.07 11.95
C ALA A 181 19.02 21.18 10.88
N VAL A 182 17.92 21.91 10.83
CA VAL A 182 17.70 23.03 9.88
C VAL A 182 17.86 24.41 10.52
N LEU A 183 18.20 24.49 11.81
CA LEU A 183 18.58 25.75 12.46
C LEU A 183 19.88 26.28 11.84
N LYS A 184 19.84 27.56 11.44
CA LYS A 184 20.99 28.30 10.93
C LYS A 184 21.56 29.18 12.03
#